data_96d33b8bc18ff16fb77e5927be970cf4
#
_entry.id   96d33b8bc18ff16fb77e5927be970cf4
#
_cell.length_a   1.000
_cell.length_b   1.000
_cell.length_c   1.000
_cell.angle_alpha   90.00
_cell.angle_beta   90.00
_cell.angle_gamma   90.00
#
_symmetry.space_group_name_H-M   'P 1'
#
loop_
_entity.id
_entity.type
_entity.pdbx_description
1 polymer ?
#
loop_
_entity_poly.entity_id
_entity_poly.type
_entity_poly.pdbx_seq_one_letter_code
_entity_poly.pdbx_strand_id
1 'polypeptide(L)'
;DIDYLHPLYMYLQDKPRKINAIASDYTFTFTAKRMKELLDSVGTSLVREGCAGEESSGIFVESRHFYPKPEYVDKVIQQLRAELLEEGTMSEEMIVLAALLDTGGLLKKYFSKYEADQLKKRIKEVRKSEEGAMIKSMMDYVESMIIAVSIAGSAAK
;
A
#
# COMPACT_ATOMS: atom_id res chain seq x y z
N ASP A 1 8.91 15.01 -5.52
CA ASP A 1 9.11 14.30 -6.79
C ASP A 1 8.23 13.04 -6.79
N ILE A 2 7.33 12.89 -7.77
CA ILE A 2 6.40 11.74 -7.90
C ILE A 2 6.79 10.83 -9.08
N ASP A 3 8.04 10.86 -9.50
CA ASP A 3 8.54 10.09 -10.65
C ASP A 3 8.32 8.58 -10.49
N TYR A 4 8.22 8.09 -9.26
CA TYR A 4 7.88 6.69 -8.99
C TYR A 4 6.46 6.29 -9.45
N LEU A 5 5.57 7.25 -9.69
CA LEU A 5 4.24 7.01 -10.28
C LEU A 5 4.23 7.12 -11.81
N HIS A 6 5.38 7.38 -12.45
CA HIS A 6 5.47 7.53 -13.91
C HIS A 6 4.83 6.36 -14.69
N PRO A 7 5.01 5.08 -14.32
CA PRO A 7 4.36 3.97 -15.02
C PRO A 7 2.83 4.04 -14.97
N LEU A 8 2.28 4.49 -13.84
CA LEU A 8 0.85 4.69 -13.67
C LEU A 8 0.36 5.90 -14.48
N TYR A 9 1.11 7.00 -14.45
CA TYR A 9 0.80 8.20 -15.22
C TYR A 9 0.74 7.89 -16.72
N MET A 10 1.75 7.23 -17.27
CA MET A 10 1.79 6.83 -18.69
C MET A 10 0.61 5.94 -19.07
N TYR A 11 0.23 5.02 -18.18
CA TYR A 11 -0.93 4.15 -18.41
C TYR A 11 -2.26 4.92 -18.43
N LEU A 12 -2.39 6.00 -17.65
CA LEU A 12 -3.60 6.80 -17.55
C LEU A 12 -3.72 7.88 -18.65
N GLN A 13 -2.61 8.24 -19.30
CA GLN A 13 -2.61 9.27 -20.37
C GLN A 13 -3.47 8.89 -21.58
N ASP A 14 -3.54 7.60 -21.94
CA ASP A 14 -4.25 7.15 -23.14
C ASP A 14 -5.74 7.46 -23.10
N LYS A 15 -6.38 7.27 -21.95
CA LYS A 15 -7.81 7.52 -21.75
C LYS A 15 -8.21 7.50 -20.28
N PRO A 16 -9.26 8.23 -19.89
CA PRO A 16 -9.85 8.09 -18.57
C PRO A 16 -10.30 6.66 -18.31
N ARG A 17 -9.99 6.13 -17.13
CA ARG A 17 -10.32 4.76 -16.72
C ARG A 17 -11.01 4.76 -15.37
N LYS A 18 -11.95 3.83 -15.19
CA LYS A 18 -12.53 3.58 -13.87
C LYS A 18 -11.52 2.86 -12.98
N ILE A 19 -11.55 3.15 -11.68
CA ILE A 19 -10.66 2.54 -10.69
C ILE A 19 -10.65 1.01 -10.78
N ASN A 20 -11.82 0.37 -10.90
CA ASN A 20 -11.92 -1.09 -11.03
C ASN A 20 -11.21 -1.64 -12.28
N ALA A 21 -11.22 -0.90 -13.39
CA ALA A 21 -10.51 -1.29 -14.59
C ALA A 21 -8.99 -1.16 -14.42
N ILE A 22 -8.53 -0.09 -13.77
CA ILE A 22 -7.12 0.10 -13.43
C ILE A 22 -6.61 -1.08 -12.60
N ALA A 23 -7.36 -1.43 -11.57
CA ALA A 23 -6.99 -2.53 -10.71
C ALA A 23 -6.93 -3.87 -11.44
N SER A 24 -7.98 -4.17 -12.20
CA SER A 24 -8.01 -5.40 -13.00
C SER A 24 -6.77 -5.48 -13.91
N ASP A 25 -6.41 -4.38 -14.57
CA ASP A 25 -5.27 -4.33 -15.48
C ASP A 25 -3.90 -4.46 -14.76
N TYR A 26 -3.84 -4.11 -13.48
CA TYR A 26 -2.62 -4.24 -12.68
C TYR A 26 -2.52 -5.60 -11.97
N THR A 27 -3.64 -6.22 -11.61
CA THR A 27 -3.65 -7.45 -10.80
C THR A 27 -3.87 -8.71 -11.62
N PHE A 28 -4.73 -8.67 -12.64
CA PHE A 28 -5.18 -9.86 -13.37
C PHE A 28 -4.57 -10.03 -14.76
N THR A 29 -3.57 -9.23 -15.14
CA THR A 29 -2.84 -9.47 -16.39
C THR A 29 -1.96 -10.70 -16.25
N PHE A 30 -1.98 -11.57 -17.26
CA PHE A 30 -1.24 -12.84 -17.28
C PHE A 30 0.25 -12.73 -16.92
N THR A 31 0.87 -11.57 -17.15
CA THR A 31 2.29 -11.32 -16.87
C THR A 31 2.53 -10.49 -15.62
N ALA A 32 1.50 -9.96 -14.99
CA ALA A 32 1.61 -8.96 -13.90
C ALA A 32 2.59 -7.80 -14.21
N LYS A 33 2.87 -7.56 -15.49
CA LYS A 33 3.93 -6.64 -15.96
C LYS A 33 3.77 -5.24 -15.40
N ARG A 34 2.55 -4.68 -15.45
CA ARG A 34 2.29 -3.32 -14.94
C ARG A 34 2.50 -3.19 -13.44
N MET A 35 2.07 -4.20 -12.69
CA MET A 35 2.30 -4.24 -11.24
C MET A 35 3.80 -4.30 -10.95
N LYS A 36 4.54 -5.13 -11.67
CA LYS A 36 6.00 -5.23 -11.53
C LYS A 36 6.68 -3.90 -11.84
N GLU A 37 6.34 -3.26 -12.97
CA GLU A 37 6.89 -1.96 -13.36
C GLU A 37 6.62 -0.88 -12.29
N LEU A 38 5.43 -0.84 -11.72
CA LEU A 38 5.09 0.10 -10.65
C LEU A 38 5.89 -0.20 -9.37
N LEU A 39 5.95 -1.46 -8.95
CA LEU A 39 6.72 -1.87 -7.76
C LEU A 39 8.22 -1.60 -7.94
N ASP A 40 8.77 -1.88 -9.11
CA ASP A 40 10.17 -1.59 -9.43
C ASP A 40 10.44 -0.07 -9.40
N SER A 41 9.52 0.74 -9.91
CA SER A 41 9.64 2.20 -9.89
C SER A 41 9.60 2.77 -8.46
N VAL A 42 8.64 2.32 -7.64
CA VAL A 42 8.54 2.71 -6.23
C VAL A 42 9.78 2.24 -5.45
N GLY A 43 10.17 0.98 -5.60
CA GLY A 43 11.33 0.42 -4.92
C GLY A 43 12.62 1.16 -5.28
N THR A 44 12.84 1.45 -6.57
CA THR A 44 13.99 2.23 -7.04
C THR A 44 14.01 3.64 -6.43
N SER A 45 12.86 4.30 -6.31
CA SER A 45 12.76 5.60 -5.67
C SER A 45 13.15 5.53 -4.20
N LEU A 46 12.64 4.54 -3.46
CA LEU A 46 13.00 4.33 -2.05
C LEU A 46 14.49 4.03 -1.84
N VAL A 47 15.11 3.28 -2.76
CA VAL A 47 16.56 3.02 -2.73
C VAL A 47 17.34 4.31 -3.00
N ARG A 48 16.95 5.09 -4.01
CA ARG A 48 17.57 6.38 -4.34
C ARG A 48 17.52 7.36 -3.16
N GLU A 49 16.42 7.35 -2.41
CA GLU A 49 16.25 8.19 -1.21
C GLU A 49 16.91 7.59 0.04
N GLY A 50 17.53 6.44 -0.07
CA GLY A 50 18.23 5.79 1.03
C GLY A 50 17.31 5.09 2.04
N CYS A 51 16.01 5.01 1.77
CA CYS A 51 15.00 4.42 2.67
C CYS A 51 14.91 2.89 2.57
N ALA A 52 15.39 2.32 1.47
CA ALA A 52 15.40 0.88 1.23
C ALA A 52 16.75 0.41 0.71
N GLY A 53 16.99 -0.90 0.76
CA GLY A 53 18.02 -1.60 0.03
C GLY A 53 17.40 -2.44 -1.09
N GLU A 54 18.23 -2.92 -2.00
CA GLU A 54 17.84 -3.77 -3.12
C GLU A 54 18.74 -4.99 -3.22
N GLU A 55 18.15 -6.13 -3.52
CA GLU A 55 18.86 -7.35 -3.91
C GLU A 55 18.28 -7.89 -5.21
N SER A 56 19.16 -8.28 -6.13
CA SER A 56 18.78 -8.95 -7.37
C SER A 56 19.08 -10.44 -7.27
N SER A 57 18.13 -11.27 -7.65
CA SER A 57 18.31 -12.73 -7.67
C SER A 57 17.79 -13.29 -8.99
N GLY A 58 18.43 -14.39 -9.43
CA GLY A 58 18.05 -15.14 -10.63
C GLY A 58 19.14 -15.15 -11.71
N ILE A 59 19.34 -16.33 -12.32
CA ILE A 59 20.35 -16.54 -13.38
C ILE A 59 19.75 -16.30 -14.77
N PHE A 60 18.45 -16.58 -14.94
CA PHE A 60 17.76 -16.48 -16.24
C PHE A 60 16.67 -15.41 -16.27
N VAL A 61 16.08 -15.07 -15.12
CA VAL A 61 15.10 -13.98 -14.96
C VAL A 61 15.52 -13.18 -13.74
N GLU A 62 15.93 -11.95 -13.97
CA GLU A 62 16.31 -11.04 -12.90
C GLU A 62 15.05 -10.64 -12.12
N SER A 63 15.02 -11.03 -10.83
CA SER A 63 14.00 -10.61 -9.88
C SER A 63 14.62 -9.64 -8.90
N ARG A 64 14.07 -8.43 -8.84
CA ARG A 64 14.49 -7.38 -7.90
C ARG A 64 13.67 -7.49 -6.63
N HIS A 65 14.32 -7.47 -5.49
CA HIS A 65 13.71 -7.49 -4.17
C HIS A 65 14.12 -6.25 -3.41
N PHE A 66 13.13 -5.50 -2.93
CA PHE A 66 13.33 -4.30 -2.14
C PHE A 66 13.03 -4.58 -0.68
N TYR A 67 13.90 -4.14 0.21
CA TYR A 67 13.70 -4.27 1.65
C TYR A 67 13.86 -2.91 2.33
N PRO A 68 12.87 -2.48 3.12
CA PRO A 68 12.93 -1.21 3.79
C PRO A 68 13.98 -1.26 4.91
N LYS A 69 14.69 -0.16 5.13
CA LYS A 69 15.59 -0.05 6.27
C LYS A 69 14.79 0.16 7.57
N PRO A 70 15.12 -0.58 8.64
CA PRO A 70 14.35 -0.57 9.89
C PRO A 70 14.12 0.82 10.47
N GLU A 71 15.14 1.68 10.44
CA GLU A 71 15.07 3.04 10.98
C GLU A 71 13.99 3.92 10.32
N TYR A 72 13.72 3.72 9.02
CA TYR A 72 12.67 4.44 8.30
C TYR A 72 11.29 3.86 8.61
N VAL A 73 11.19 2.53 8.71
CA VAL A 73 9.95 1.86 9.14
C VAL A 73 9.58 2.33 10.54
N ASP A 74 10.52 2.31 11.48
CA ASP A 74 10.30 2.73 12.86
C ASP A 74 9.85 4.19 12.93
N LYS A 75 10.46 5.08 12.14
CA LYS A 75 10.06 6.49 12.08
C LYS A 75 8.58 6.66 11.67
N VAL A 76 8.15 5.96 10.61
CA VAL A 76 6.77 6.02 10.14
C VAL A 76 5.80 5.43 11.16
N ILE A 77 6.17 4.31 11.80
CA ILE A 77 5.36 3.68 12.85
C ILE A 77 5.26 4.57 14.09
N GLN A 78 6.33 5.25 14.49
CA GLN A 78 6.28 6.21 15.60
C GLN A 78 5.41 7.42 15.29
N GLN A 79 5.45 7.92 14.06
CA GLN A 79 4.56 9.00 13.63
C GLN A 79 3.09 8.56 13.71
N LEU A 80 2.77 7.37 13.23
CA LEU A 80 1.42 6.82 13.31
C LEU A 80 0.95 6.63 14.77
N ARG A 81 1.88 6.23 15.67
CA ARG A 81 1.58 6.18 17.12
C ARG A 81 1.32 7.55 17.71
N ALA A 82 2.12 8.54 17.39
CA ALA A 82 1.94 9.90 17.90
C ALA A 82 0.55 10.42 17.53
N GLU A 83 0.15 10.32 16.26
CA GLU A 83 -1.17 10.77 15.81
C GLU A 83 -2.32 9.92 16.40
N LEU A 84 -2.10 8.63 16.70
CA LEU A 84 -3.09 7.78 17.36
C LEU A 84 -3.36 8.24 18.81
N LEU A 85 -2.32 8.67 19.52
CA LEU A 85 -2.39 9.03 20.95
C LEU A 85 -2.82 10.49 21.17
N GLU A 86 -2.73 11.33 20.15
CA GLU A 86 -3.16 12.72 20.25
C GLU A 86 -4.69 12.82 20.30
N GLU A 87 -5.18 13.76 21.12
CA GLU A 87 -6.61 14.14 21.15
C GLU A 87 -6.91 14.98 19.92
N GLY A 88 -7.32 14.36 18.83
CA GLY A 88 -7.62 15.06 17.59
C GLY A 88 -7.92 14.10 16.43
N THR A 89 -8.04 14.68 15.25
CA THR A 89 -8.20 13.91 14.00
C THR A 89 -6.82 13.51 13.49
N MET A 90 -6.65 12.23 13.17
CA MET A 90 -5.46 11.77 12.44
C MET A 90 -5.45 12.41 11.05
N SER A 91 -4.26 12.65 10.50
CA SER A 91 -4.10 13.08 9.11
C SER A 91 -4.64 12.02 8.14
N GLU A 92 -5.11 12.45 6.97
CA GLU A 92 -5.65 11.52 5.95
C GLU A 92 -4.61 10.48 5.54
N GLU A 93 -3.35 10.90 5.39
CA GLU A 93 -2.24 10.03 5.05
C GLU A 93 -2.03 8.91 6.08
N MET A 94 -2.10 9.26 7.37
CA MET A 94 -1.93 8.28 8.43
C MET A 94 -3.12 7.35 8.58
N ILE A 95 -4.33 7.83 8.32
CA ILE A 95 -5.53 6.97 8.27
C ILE A 95 -5.43 5.98 7.11
N VAL A 96 -5.05 6.44 5.93
CA VAL A 96 -4.86 5.57 4.75
C VAL A 96 -3.77 4.54 5.03
N LEU A 97 -2.63 4.95 5.59
CA LEU A 97 -1.55 4.03 5.96
C LEU A 97 -2.02 2.98 6.98
N ALA A 98 -2.71 3.39 8.04
CA ALA A 98 -3.26 2.48 9.04
C ALA A 98 -4.23 1.47 8.41
N ALA A 99 -5.07 1.94 7.49
CA ALA A 99 -6.01 1.11 6.76
C ALA A 99 -5.32 0.09 5.85
N LEU A 100 -4.27 0.49 5.14
CA LEU A 100 -3.45 -0.41 4.33
C LEU A 100 -2.74 -1.47 5.19
N LEU A 101 -2.22 -1.08 6.35
CA LEU A 101 -1.60 -2.01 7.30
C LEU A 101 -2.63 -2.99 7.89
N ASP A 102 -3.87 -2.54 8.18
CA ASP A 102 -4.96 -3.42 8.65
C ASP A 102 -5.36 -4.42 7.58
N THR A 103 -5.65 -3.94 6.38
CA THR A 103 -6.06 -4.79 5.25
C THR A 103 -4.97 -5.79 4.86
N GLY A 104 -3.69 -5.37 4.92
CA GLY A 104 -2.53 -6.25 4.70
C GLY A 104 -2.22 -7.20 5.87
N GLY A 105 -2.97 -7.14 6.97
CA GLY A 105 -2.71 -7.96 8.17
C GLY A 105 -1.45 -7.59 8.95
N LEU A 106 -0.87 -6.42 8.66
CA LEU A 106 0.42 -5.98 9.19
C LEU A 106 0.32 -5.21 10.51
N LEU A 107 -0.88 -4.79 10.94
CA LEU A 107 -1.03 -4.04 12.20
C LEU A 107 -0.40 -4.78 13.39
N LYS A 108 -0.64 -6.08 13.51
CA LYS A 108 -0.12 -6.90 14.62
C LYS A 108 1.41 -7.06 14.61
N LYS A 109 2.07 -6.75 13.50
CA LYS A 109 3.53 -6.79 13.39
C LYS A 109 4.19 -5.60 14.07
N TYR A 110 3.52 -4.44 14.05
CA TYR A 110 4.09 -3.16 14.47
C TYR A 110 3.44 -2.55 15.70
N PHE A 111 2.23 -3.01 16.06
CA PHE A 111 1.41 -2.45 17.13
C PHE A 111 1.01 -3.52 18.14
N SER A 112 0.93 -3.15 19.42
CA SER A 112 0.28 -3.97 20.44
C SER A 112 -1.18 -4.20 20.09
N LYS A 113 -1.80 -5.20 20.73
CA LYS A 113 -3.22 -5.47 20.54
C LYS A 113 -4.08 -4.23 20.83
N TYR A 114 -3.76 -3.52 21.92
CA TYR A 114 -4.49 -2.32 22.31
C TYR A 114 -4.40 -1.23 21.25
N GLU A 115 -3.19 -0.90 20.78
CA GLU A 115 -2.97 0.11 19.74
C GLU A 115 -3.67 -0.27 18.43
N ALA A 116 -3.58 -1.53 18.03
CA ALA A 116 -4.24 -2.03 16.82
C ALA A 116 -5.78 -1.91 16.92
N ASP A 117 -6.36 -2.20 18.08
CA ASP A 117 -7.79 -2.06 18.30
C ASP A 117 -8.22 -0.58 18.26
N GLN A 118 -7.41 0.35 18.80
CA GLN A 118 -7.66 1.80 18.70
C GLN A 118 -7.57 2.30 17.25
N LEU A 119 -6.55 1.89 16.49
CA LEU A 119 -6.42 2.22 15.07
C LEU A 119 -7.64 1.75 14.28
N LYS A 120 -8.08 0.51 14.46
CA LYS A 120 -9.28 -0.04 13.82
C LYS A 120 -10.54 0.74 14.16
N LYS A 121 -10.67 1.19 15.39
CA LYS A 121 -11.79 2.02 15.81
C LYS A 121 -11.79 3.35 15.06
N ARG A 122 -10.65 4.05 15.00
CA ARG A 122 -10.51 5.31 14.25
C ARG A 122 -10.78 5.14 12.75
N ILE A 123 -10.20 4.12 12.13
CA ILE A 123 -10.48 3.78 10.73
C ILE A 123 -11.99 3.61 10.49
N LYS A 124 -12.68 2.90 11.39
CA LYS A 124 -14.13 2.69 11.29
C LYS A 124 -14.95 3.97 11.47
N GLU A 125 -14.48 4.89 12.30
CA GLU A 125 -15.12 6.20 12.48
C GLU A 125 -15.00 7.06 11.21
N VAL A 126 -13.80 7.12 10.62
CA VAL A 126 -13.57 7.83 9.35
C VAL A 126 -14.39 7.22 8.21
N ARG A 127 -14.47 5.90 8.11
CA ARG A 127 -15.31 5.25 7.08
C ARG A 127 -16.79 5.63 7.17
N LYS A 128 -17.27 6.10 8.31
CA LYS A 128 -18.67 6.50 8.52
C LYS A 128 -18.92 7.99 8.33
N SER A 129 -17.87 8.82 8.31
CA SER A 129 -17.99 10.25 8.10
C SER A 129 -18.23 10.57 6.61
N GLU A 130 -18.91 11.69 6.33
CA GLU A 130 -19.11 12.15 4.95
C GLU A 130 -17.78 12.54 4.30
N GLU A 131 -16.86 13.11 5.06
CA GLU A 131 -15.51 13.49 4.63
C GLU A 131 -14.65 12.26 4.29
N GLY A 132 -14.91 11.13 4.93
CA GLY A 132 -14.21 9.86 4.69
C GLY A 132 -14.68 9.07 3.47
N ALA A 133 -15.61 9.55 2.66
CA ALA A 133 -16.17 8.78 1.53
C ALA A 133 -15.10 8.37 0.50
N MET A 134 -14.13 9.24 0.22
CA MET A 134 -13.02 8.93 -0.68
C MET A 134 -12.08 7.89 -0.06
N ILE A 135 -11.70 8.06 1.20
CA ILE A 135 -10.87 7.13 1.97
C ILE A 135 -11.54 5.76 2.03
N LYS A 136 -12.84 5.73 2.33
CA LYS A 136 -13.64 4.50 2.31
C LYS A 136 -13.56 3.80 0.95
N SER A 137 -13.79 4.53 -0.14
CA SER A 137 -13.74 3.96 -1.49
C SER A 137 -12.36 3.39 -1.82
N MET A 138 -11.29 4.08 -1.44
CA MET A 138 -9.92 3.59 -1.60
C MET A 138 -9.67 2.31 -0.79
N MET A 139 -10.12 2.27 0.47
CA MET A 139 -9.95 1.12 1.36
C MET A 139 -10.72 -0.10 0.86
N ASP A 140 -12.00 0.06 0.51
CA ASP A 140 -12.85 -1.02 -0.03
C ASP A 140 -12.22 -1.60 -1.31
N TYR A 141 -11.57 -0.74 -2.08
CA TYR A 141 -10.86 -1.12 -3.29
C TYR A 141 -9.58 -1.92 -2.99
N VAL A 142 -8.71 -1.45 -2.11
CA VAL A 142 -7.49 -2.17 -1.69
C VAL A 142 -7.84 -3.53 -1.07
N GLU A 143 -8.88 -3.58 -0.24
CA GLU A 143 -9.39 -4.82 0.36
C GLU A 143 -9.82 -5.82 -0.72
N SER A 144 -10.57 -5.35 -1.73
CA SER A 144 -10.97 -6.17 -2.87
C SER A 144 -9.79 -6.72 -3.66
N MET A 145 -8.74 -5.92 -3.85
CA MET A 145 -7.50 -6.35 -4.51
C MET A 145 -6.76 -7.41 -3.71
N ILE A 146 -6.60 -7.24 -2.40
CA ILE A 146 -5.90 -8.20 -1.54
C ILE A 146 -6.64 -9.55 -1.56
N ILE A 147 -7.96 -9.53 -1.46
CA ILE A 147 -8.79 -10.74 -1.55
C ILE A 147 -8.57 -11.44 -2.90
N ALA A 148 -8.61 -10.69 -4.00
CA ALA A 148 -8.45 -11.24 -5.34
C ALA A 148 -7.06 -11.87 -5.55
N VAL A 149 -5.99 -11.21 -5.09
CA VAL A 149 -4.61 -11.74 -5.15
C VAL A 149 -4.46 -13.00 -4.28
N SER A 150 -5.08 -13.01 -3.09
CA SER A 150 -5.04 -14.16 -2.19
C SER A 150 -5.72 -15.39 -2.78
N ILE A 151 -6.85 -15.21 -3.48
CA ILE A 151 -7.55 -16.29 -4.18
C ILE A 151 -6.72 -16.82 -5.35
N ALA A 152 -6.13 -15.93 -6.16
CA ALA A 152 -5.29 -16.31 -7.29
C ALA A 152 -4.04 -17.09 -6.83
N GLY A 153 -3.41 -16.68 -5.74
CA GLY A 153 -2.25 -17.36 -5.16
C GLY A 153 -2.57 -18.74 -4.55
N SER A 154 -3.80 -18.96 -4.10
CA SER A 154 -4.25 -20.27 -3.57
C SER A 154 -4.64 -21.26 -4.66
N ALA A 155 -5.03 -20.79 -5.84
CA ALA A 155 -5.40 -21.63 -6.99
C ALA A 155 -4.17 -22.14 -7.79
N ALA A 156 -2.97 -21.57 -7.52
CA ALA A 156 -1.71 -21.94 -8.19
C ALA A 156 -0.88 -23.01 -7.44
N LYS A 157 -1.41 -23.58 -6.36
CA LYS A 157 -0.85 -24.72 -5.64
C LYS A 157 -1.67 -25.98 -5.94
#